data_cdfd4eef73a0e5697bffc2c9ede55311
#
_entry.id   cdfd4eef73a0e5697bffc2c9ede55311
#
_cell.length_a   1.000
_cell.length_b   1.000
_cell.length_c   1.000
_cell.angle_alpha   90.00
_cell.angle_beta   90.00
_cell.angle_gamma   90.00
#
_symmetry.space_group_name_H-M   'P 1'
#
loop_
_entity.id
_entity.type
_entity.pdbx_description
1 polymer ?
#
loop_
_entity_poly.entity_id
_entity_poly.type
_entity_poly.pdbx_seq_one_letter_code
_entity_poly.pdbx_strand_id
1 'polypeptide(L)'
;MKFQLLFNSSRQFSWRLVASNSLIIAVGVESYGNKTDCRQAIDFVVGASAPQFLVYQDFQQLWRWRLRASSGEVVAISGETYVTRQEALKSAALSAAADKTTLIEELHDSGTMRAVRPASATSSR
;
A
#
# COMPACT_ATOMS: atom_id res chain seq x y z
N MET A 1 5.69 -10.47 -2.75
CA MET A 1 4.98 -9.22 -2.40
C MET A 1 6.00 -8.11 -2.26
N LYS A 2 5.71 -6.95 -2.82
CA LYS A 2 6.61 -5.80 -2.73
C LYS A 2 5.82 -4.52 -2.79
N PHE A 3 6.37 -3.47 -2.16
CA PHE A 3 5.85 -2.12 -2.34
C PHE A 3 6.45 -1.51 -3.60
N GLN A 4 5.67 -0.70 -4.28
CA GLN A 4 6.16 0.14 -5.36
C GLN A 4 5.92 1.59 -4.97
N LEU A 5 6.99 2.36 -4.93
CA LEU A 5 6.96 3.79 -4.68
C LEU A 5 7.07 4.47 -6.03
N LEU A 6 6.05 5.21 -6.40
CA LEU A 6 5.88 5.75 -7.76
C LEU A 6 6.09 7.25 -7.74
N PHE A 7 6.88 7.75 -8.69
CA PHE A 7 7.09 9.18 -8.90
C PHE A 7 6.48 9.56 -10.24
N ASN A 8 5.46 10.39 -10.23
CA ASN A 8 4.72 10.73 -11.45
C ASN A 8 5.20 12.05 -12.08
N SER A 9 4.65 12.35 -13.25
CA SER A 9 5.03 13.56 -14.01
C SER A 9 4.64 14.86 -13.32
N SER A 10 3.72 14.79 -12.36
CA SER A 10 3.33 15.94 -11.53
C SER A 10 4.26 16.14 -10.34
N ARG A 11 5.37 15.41 -10.29
CA ARG A 11 6.38 15.45 -9.23
C ARG A 11 5.82 15.07 -7.87
N GLN A 12 4.88 14.13 -7.86
CA GLN A 12 4.32 13.60 -6.63
C GLN A 12 4.64 12.13 -6.47
N PHE A 13 4.66 11.69 -5.23
CA PHE A 13 4.98 10.31 -4.87
C PHE A 13 3.71 9.62 -4.39
N SER A 14 3.53 8.38 -4.81
CA SER A 14 2.46 7.52 -4.35
C SER A 14 3.01 6.12 -4.16
N TRP A 15 2.23 5.24 -3.54
CA TRP A 15 2.69 3.88 -3.32
C TRP A 15 1.56 2.88 -3.54
N ARG A 16 1.98 1.65 -3.83
CA ARG A 16 1.07 0.51 -3.86
C ARG A 16 1.83 -0.73 -3.42
N LEU A 17 1.09 -1.74 -2.97
CA LEU A 17 1.63 -3.03 -2.57
C LEU A 17 1.14 -4.06 -3.58
N VAL A 18 2.04 -4.80 -4.20
CA VAL A 18 1.70 -5.76 -5.24
C VAL A 18 2.12 -7.17 -4.83
N ALA A 19 1.31 -8.14 -5.21
CA ALA A 19 1.60 -9.54 -4.98
C ALA A 19 2.56 -10.07 -6.04
N SER A 20 3.06 -11.29 -5.84
CA SER A 20 3.99 -11.92 -6.77
C SER A 20 3.40 -12.12 -8.16
N ASN A 21 2.07 -12.22 -8.27
CA ASN A 21 1.37 -12.34 -9.57
C ASN A 21 1.00 -10.98 -10.16
N SER A 22 1.55 -9.90 -9.61
CA SER A 22 1.35 -8.52 -10.06
C SER A 22 -0.03 -7.93 -9.74
N LEU A 23 -0.88 -8.65 -9.02
CA LEU A 23 -2.15 -8.08 -8.57
C LEU A 23 -1.89 -7.05 -7.48
N ILE A 24 -2.62 -5.93 -7.53
CA ILE A 24 -2.46 -4.86 -6.56
C ILE A 24 -3.23 -5.22 -5.30
N ILE A 25 -2.52 -5.34 -4.18
CA ILE A 25 -3.12 -5.68 -2.89
C ILE A 25 -3.66 -4.42 -2.21
N ALA A 26 -2.87 -3.36 -2.20
CA ALA A 26 -3.21 -2.12 -1.50
C ALA A 26 -2.67 -0.92 -2.26
N VAL A 27 -3.35 0.21 -2.12
CA VAL A 27 -2.87 1.49 -2.66
C VAL A 27 -2.98 2.55 -1.57
N GLY A 28 -2.05 3.50 -1.59
CA GLY A 28 -2.16 4.67 -0.73
C GLY A 28 -3.25 5.60 -1.22
N VAL A 29 -3.96 6.23 -0.29
CA VAL A 29 -5.07 7.11 -0.64
C VAL A 29 -4.61 8.52 -1.01
N GLU A 30 -3.35 8.86 -0.72
CA GLU A 30 -2.82 10.20 -0.97
C GLU A 30 -1.61 10.16 -1.89
N SER A 31 -1.36 11.30 -2.52
CA SER A 31 -0.09 11.57 -3.17
C SER A 31 0.71 12.52 -2.29
N TYR A 32 2.01 12.37 -2.29
CA TYR A 32 2.91 13.11 -1.40
C TYR A 32 3.86 13.97 -2.21
N GLY A 33 4.17 15.15 -1.67
CA GLY A 33 5.09 16.08 -2.33
C GLY A 33 6.56 15.69 -2.23
N ASN A 34 6.89 14.80 -1.29
CA ASN A 34 8.26 14.32 -1.14
C ASN A 34 8.28 12.83 -0.83
N LYS A 35 9.43 12.22 -1.07
CA LYS A 35 9.60 10.79 -0.90
C LYS A 35 9.51 10.36 0.56
N THR A 36 10.01 11.18 1.47
CA THR A 36 10.02 10.85 2.90
C THR A 36 8.61 10.64 3.43
N ASP A 37 7.67 11.52 3.06
CA ASP A 37 6.28 11.38 3.52
C ASP A 37 5.64 10.13 2.94
N CYS A 38 5.93 9.81 1.68
CA CYS A 38 5.42 8.59 1.06
C CYS A 38 5.98 7.36 1.76
N ARG A 39 7.26 7.36 2.10
CA ARG A 39 7.87 6.24 2.81
C ARG A 39 7.30 6.10 4.22
N GLN A 40 6.96 7.20 4.88
CA GLN A 40 6.33 7.13 6.19
C GLN A 40 4.97 6.44 6.12
N ALA A 41 4.22 6.68 5.03
CA ALA A 41 2.95 5.98 4.83
C ALA A 41 3.17 4.48 4.65
N ILE A 42 4.21 4.09 3.90
CA ILE A 42 4.57 2.67 3.75
C ILE A 42 4.95 2.09 5.11
N ASP A 43 5.75 2.80 5.90
CA ASP A 43 6.16 2.35 7.23
C ASP A 43 4.96 2.12 8.13
N PHE A 44 3.94 2.97 8.03
CA PHE A 44 2.71 2.77 8.77
C PHE A 44 2.04 1.46 8.39
N VAL A 45 1.97 1.15 7.09
CA VAL A 45 1.35 -0.09 6.60
C VAL A 45 2.12 -1.31 7.13
N VAL A 46 3.44 -1.23 7.14
CA VAL A 46 4.30 -2.30 7.65
C VAL A 46 4.03 -2.58 9.12
N GLY A 47 3.72 -1.56 9.89
CA GLY A 47 3.45 -1.72 11.33
C GLY A 47 1.99 -1.95 11.69
N ALA A 48 1.10 -1.98 10.70
CA ALA A 48 -0.33 -2.04 10.97
C ALA A 48 -0.76 -3.42 11.48
N SER A 49 -1.74 -3.43 12.36
CA SER A 49 -2.30 -4.65 12.93
C SER A 49 -3.71 -4.90 12.38
N ALA A 50 -4.18 -6.14 12.52
CA ALA A 50 -5.46 -6.58 11.97
C ALA A 50 -6.64 -5.67 12.35
N PRO A 51 -6.80 -5.22 13.61
CA PRO A 51 -7.94 -4.37 13.97
C PRO A 51 -8.01 -3.03 13.22
N GLN A 52 -6.92 -2.59 12.62
CA GLN A 52 -6.90 -1.33 11.88
C GLN A 52 -7.50 -1.46 10.48
N PHE A 53 -7.69 -2.70 10.00
CA PHE A 53 -8.30 -2.96 8.70
C PHE A 53 -9.82 -3.09 8.85
N LEU A 54 -10.55 -2.38 8.00
CA LEU A 54 -12.01 -2.47 7.96
C LEU A 54 -12.43 -3.03 6.61
N VAL A 55 -13.13 -4.17 6.64
CA VAL A 55 -13.70 -4.79 5.44
C VAL A 55 -15.15 -4.34 5.34
N TYR A 56 -15.56 -3.87 4.16
CA TYR A 56 -16.90 -3.35 3.97
C TYR A 56 -17.39 -3.65 2.55
N GLN A 57 -18.70 -3.54 2.35
CA GLN A 57 -19.33 -3.75 1.06
C GLN A 57 -19.73 -2.39 0.47
N ASP A 58 -19.42 -2.18 -0.82
CA ASP A 58 -19.72 -0.91 -1.48
C ASP A 58 -21.11 -0.91 -2.10
N PHE A 59 -21.47 0.17 -2.79
CA PHE A 59 -22.80 0.32 -3.42
C PHE A 59 -23.07 -0.71 -4.49
N GLN A 60 -22.03 -1.27 -5.09
CA GLN A 60 -22.17 -2.29 -6.13
C GLN A 60 -22.20 -3.69 -5.55
N GLN A 61 -22.26 -3.78 -4.21
CA GLN A 61 -22.27 -5.03 -3.47
C GLN A 61 -20.95 -5.81 -3.62
N LEU A 62 -19.87 -5.09 -3.94
CA LEU A 62 -18.53 -5.66 -3.96
C LEU A 62 -17.82 -5.35 -2.66
N TRP A 63 -16.93 -6.23 -2.28
CA TRP A 63 -16.21 -6.11 -1.00
C TRP A 63 -14.88 -5.42 -1.21
N ARG A 64 -14.52 -4.58 -0.22
CA ARG A 64 -13.27 -3.82 -0.19
C ARG A 64 -12.76 -3.77 1.25
N TRP A 65 -11.55 -3.30 1.43
CA TRP A 65 -11.06 -2.97 2.77
C TRP A 65 -10.32 -1.65 2.74
N ARG A 66 -10.21 -1.07 3.91
CA ARG A 66 -9.40 0.13 4.11
C ARG A 66 -8.64 0.01 5.43
N LEU A 67 -7.50 0.68 5.49
CA LEU A 67 -6.62 0.70 6.64
C LEU A 67 -6.66 2.09 7.23
N ARG A 68 -6.96 2.18 8.53
CA ARG A 68 -7.08 3.46 9.21
C ARG A 68 -6.03 3.60 10.29
N ALA A 69 -5.51 4.85 10.45
CA ALA A 69 -4.69 5.22 11.58
C ALA A 69 -5.58 5.36 12.82
N SER A 70 -4.95 5.42 13.99
CA SER A 70 -5.68 5.59 15.25
C SER A 70 -6.48 6.90 15.29
N SER A 71 -6.07 7.89 14.50
CA SER A 71 -6.81 9.15 14.35
C SER A 71 -8.11 9.00 13.56
N GLY A 72 -8.32 7.84 12.93
CA GLY A 72 -9.46 7.61 12.05
C GLY A 72 -9.17 7.90 10.59
N GLU A 73 -8.02 8.47 10.29
CA GLU A 73 -7.65 8.81 8.92
C GLU A 73 -7.38 7.54 8.11
N VAL A 74 -7.94 7.46 6.89
CA VAL A 74 -7.69 6.33 6.00
C VAL A 74 -6.33 6.51 5.34
N VAL A 75 -5.48 5.51 5.46
CA VAL A 75 -4.10 5.54 4.92
C VAL A 75 -4.00 4.72 3.64
N ALA A 76 -4.73 3.63 3.55
CA ALA A 76 -4.67 2.72 2.41
C ALA A 76 -6.04 2.09 2.16
N ILE A 77 -6.24 1.66 0.92
CA ILE A 77 -7.45 0.93 0.53
C ILE A 77 -7.02 -0.29 -0.27
N SER A 78 -7.94 -1.26 -0.40
CA SER A 78 -7.70 -2.43 -1.24
C SER A 78 -7.46 -2.00 -2.68
N GLY A 79 -6.52 -2.64 -3.34
CA GLY A 79 -6.23 -2.33 -4.75
C GLY A 79 -7.29 -2.83 -5.70
N GLU A 80 -8.14 -3.75 -5.24
CA GLU A 80 -9.17 -4.35 -6.06
C GLU A 80 -10.48 -4.46 -5.29
N THR A 81 -11.55 -4.81 -5.99
CA THR A 81 -12.81 -5.17 -5.37
C THR A 81 -12.96 -6.68 -5.41
N TYR A 82 -13.72 -7.22 -4.46
CA TYR A 82 -13.86 -8.67 -4.31
C TYR A 82 -15.33 -9.05 -4.27
N VAL A 83 -15.63 -10.24 -4.80
CA VAL A 83 -17.00 -10.73 -4.85
C VAL A 83 -17.47 -11.19 -3.48
N THR A 84 -16.56 -11.70 -2.64
CA THR A 84 -16.92 -12.20 -1.32
C THR A 84 -16.14 -11.46 -0.23
N ARG A 85 -16.73 -11.45 0.96
CA ARG A 85 -16.09 -10.89 2.15
C ARG A 85 -14.79 -11.64 2.47
N GLN A 86 -14.78 -12.96 2.29
CA GLN A 86 -13.59 -13.75 2.55
C GLN A 86 -12.40 -13.37 1.68
N GLU A 87 -12.67 -13.09 0.40
CA GLU A 87 -11.60 -12.64 -0.49
C GLU A 87 -11.02 -11.31 -0.03
N ALA A 88 -11.88 -10.38 0.38
CA ALA A 88 -11.41 -9.09 0.90
C ALA A 88 -10.60 -9.27 2.18
N LEU A 89 -11.03 -10.17 3.06
CA LEU A 89 -10.28 -10.47 4.29
C LEU A 89 -8.91 -11.07 3.99
N LYS A 90 -8.83 -11.94 3.00
CA LYS A 90 -7.54 -12.51 2.57
C LYS A 90 -6.60 -11.42 2.06
N SER A 91 -7.14 -10.50 1.27
CA SER A 91 -6.35 -9.39 0.75
C SER A 91 -5.83 -8.51 1.88
N ALA A 92 -6.70 -8.18 2.84
CA ALA A 92 -6.28 -7.38 4.00
C ALA A 92 -5.18 -8.11 4.80
N ALA A 93 -5.31 -9.44 4.94
CA ALA A 93 -4.31 -10.24 5.65
C ALA A 93 -2.97 -10.21 4.92
N LEU A 94 -2.97 -10.20 3.59
CA LEU A 94 -1.72 -10.07 2.84
C LEU A 94 -1.06 -8.72 3.12
N SER A 95 -1.85 -7.64 3.15
CA SER A 95 -1.30 -6.32 3.48
C SER A 95 -0.75 -6.32 4.91
N ALA A 96 -1.45 -6.94 5.84
CA ALA A 96 -0.99 -7.02 7.24
C ALA A 96 0.28 -7.85 7.39
N ALA A 97 0.56 -8.74 6.43
CA ALA A 97 1.76 -9.58 6.44
C ALA A 97 3.01 -8.84 5.94
N ALA A 98 2.85 -7.66 5.35
CA ALA A 98 4.00 -6.86 4.94
C ALA A 98 4.83 -6.50 6.18
N ASP A 99 6.14 -6.65 6.09
CA ASP A 99 7.03 -6.43 7.23
C ASP A 99 8.28 -5.67 6.78
N LYS A 100 9.24 -5.57 7.68
CA LYS A 100 10.47 -4.79 7.45
C LYS A 100 11.31 -5.37 6.32
N THR A 101 11.11 -6.63 5.94
CA THR A 101 11.88 -7.27 4.87
C THR A 101 11.21 -7.13 3.51
N THR A 102 9.96 -6.66 3.46
CA THR A 102 9.26 -6.45 2.20
C THR A 102 9.98 -5.39 1.39
N LEU A 103 10.27 -5.70 0.12
CA LEU A 103 11.05 -4.80 -0.73
C LEU A 103 10.23 -3.59 -1.13
N ILE A 104 10.92 -2.47 -1.34
CA ILE A 104 10.34 -1.26 -1.93
C ILE A 104 11.07 -0.99 -3.23
N GLU A 105 10.32 -1.03 -4.32
CA GLU A 105 10.81 -0.76 -5.66
C GLU A 105 10.43 0.66 -6.03
N GLU A 106 11.41 1.49 -6.40
CA GLU A 106 11.14 2.88 -6.79
C GLU A 106 11.03 3.00 -8.30
N LEU A 107 9.91 3.51 -8.77
CA LEU A 107 9.61 3.58 -10.19
C LEU A 107 9.21 5.00 -10.59
N HIS A 108 9.57 5.38 -11.82
CA HIS A 108 8.97 6.54 -12.48
C HIS A 108 7.67 6.11 -13.15
N ASP A 109 6.80 7.06 -13.44
CA ASP A 109 5.56 6.79 -14.16
C ASP A 109 5.84 6.23 -15.56
N SER A 110 7.05 6.42 -16.08
CA SER A 110 7.46 5.81 -17.35
C SER A 110 7.78 4.33 -17.21
N GLY A 111 7.74 3.79 -15.98
CA GLY A 111 8.08 2.39 -15.72
C GLY A 111 9.55 2.14 -15.44
N THR A 112 10.37 3.19 -15.47
CA THR A 112 11.81 3.04 -15.20
C THR A 112 12.06 2.81 -13.72
N MET A 113 12.68 1.68 -13.38
CA MET A 113 13.01 1.37 -12.00
C MET A 113 14.22 2.18 -11.56
N ARG A 114 14.12 2.82 -10.38
CA ARG A 114 15.21 3.63 -9.83
C ARG A 114 15.99 2.89 -8.76
N ALA A 115 15.29 2.17 -7.90
CA ALA A 115 15.95 1.46 -6.79
C ALA A 115 15.04 0.39 -6.23
N VAL A 116 15.64 -0.64 -5.64
CA VAL A 116 14.92 -1.67 -4.90
C VAL A 116 15.63 -1.86 -3.57
N ARG A 117 14.87 -1.80 -2.48
CA ARG A 117 15.45 -2.00 -1.15
C ARG A 117 14.38 -2.49 -0.18
N PRO A 118 14.77 -3.14 0.93
CA PRO A 118 13.79 -3.57 1.93
C PRO A 118 13.13 -2.36 2.61
N ALA A 119 11.90 -2.56 3.08
CA ALA A 119 11.15 -1.49 3.74
C ALA A 119 11.87 -0.97 4.97
N SER A 120 12.66 -1.80 5.65
CA SER A 120 13.39 -1.39 6.84
C SER A 120 14.61 -0.54 6.54
N ALA A 121 15.05 -0.44 5.26
CA ALA A 121 16.21 0.36 4.92
C ALA A 121 15.92 1.84 5.18
N THR A 122 16.81 2.49 5.92
CA THR A 122 16.67 3.93 6.12
C THR A 122 17.16 4.64 4.89
N SER A 123 16.50 5.71 4.55
CA SER A 123 16.91 6.45 3.38
C SER A 123 18.06 7.38 3.65
N SER A 124 18.51 7.43 4.82
CA SER A 124 19.61 8.29 5.22
C SER A 124 20.26 9.02 4.11
N ARG A 125 20.04 9.16 3.91
CA ARG A 125 20.68 9.44 3.03
C ARG A 125 20.69 10.04 2.55
#